data_9dfe63f399aa84a340376c3d3887080e
#
_entry.id   9dfe63f399aa84a340376c3d3887080e
#
_cell.length_a   1.000
_cell.length_b   1.000
_cell.length_c   1.000
_cell.angle_alpha   90.00
_cell.angle_beta   90.00
_cell.angle_gamma   90.00
#
_symmetry.space_group_name_H-M   'P 1'
#
loop_
_entity.id
_entity.type
_entity.pdbx_description
1 polymer ?
#
loop_
_entity_poly.entity_id
_entity_poly.type
_entity_poly.pdbx_seq_one_letter_code
_entity_poly.pdbx_strand_id
1 'polypeptide(L)'
;MSLFTRTASTDPTSLAERLADRSVHIVDVRQRAEWRHGHIRSAQNLPLLQLKSHLATLPRDKTIVTVCASGHRSNAAARTLQRAGYHVENLKGGMHAWTKAGLPIEKARRR
;
A
#
# COMPACT_ATOMS: atom_id res chain seq x y z
N MET A 1 22.39 7.80 14.52
CA MET A 1 21.43 7.56 13.44
C MET A 1 21.53 6.10 12.98
N SER A 2 20.44 5.41 12.92
CA SER A 2 20.43 4.02 12.47
C SER A 2 20.52 3.95 10.96
N LEU A 3 21.42 3.10 10.44
CA LEU A 3 21.51 2.82 9.02
C LEU A 3 20.38 1.88 8.56
N PHE A 4 19.69 1.24 9.51
CA PHE A 4 18.67 0.25 9.25
C PHE A 4 17.34 0.69 9.87
N THR A 5 16.82 1.79 9.37
CA THR A 5 15.51 2.23 9.80
C THR A 5 14.46 1.24 9.31
N ARG A 6 13.76 0.61 10.26
CA ARG A 6 12.68 -0.28 9.90
C ARG A 6 11.53 0.50 9.29
N THR A 7 10.91 -0.08 8.28
CA THR A 7 9.68 0.45 7.74
C THR A 7 8.57 0.25 8.76
N ALA A 8 7.83 1.30 9.06
CA ALA A 8 6.66 1.21 9.92
C ALA A 8 5.61 0.31 9.26
N SER A 9 4.79 -0.32 10.05
CA SER A 9 3.71 -1.15 9.55
C SER A 9 2.39 -0.78 10.21
N THR A 10 1.30 -1.11 9.54
CA THR A 10 -0.05 -0.98 10.07
C THR A 10 -0.77 -2.31 9.87
N ASP A 11 -1.72 -2.61 10.73
CA ASP A 11 -2.53 -3.82 10.57
C ASP A 11 -3.84 -3.50 9.82
N PRO A 12 -4.56 -4.53 9.33
CA PRO A 12 -5.78 -4.29 8.55
C PRO A 12 -6.84 -3.48 9.28
N THR A 13 -7.09 -3.76 10.53
CA THR A 13 -8.14 -3.07 11.30
C THR A 13 -7.78 -1.59 11.48
N SER A 14 -6.53 -1.31 11.83
CA SER A 14 -6.06 0.07 11.99
C SER A 14 -6.15 0.84 10.68
N LEU A 15 -5.78 0.20 9.56
CA LEU A 15 -5.90 0.85 8.25
C LEU A 15 -7.35 1.11 7.89
N ALA A 16 -8.23 0.14 8.14
CA ALA A 16 -9.66 0.29 7.84
C ALA A 16 -10.26 1.51 8.56
N GLU A 17 -9.86 1.75 9.79
CA GLU A 17 -10.32 2.90 10.55
C GLU A 17 -9.86 4.23 9.96
N ARG A 18 -8.77 4.22 9.20
CA ARG A 18 -8.19 5.42 8.61
C ARG A 18 -8.63 5.67 7.17
N LEU A 19 -9.44 4.79 6.59
CA LEU A 19 -9.84 4.95 5.18
C LEU A 19 -10.67 6.20 4.93
N ALA A 20 -11.50 6.59 5.89
CA ALA A 20 -12.30 7.81 5.77
C ALA A 20 -11.46 9.07 6.05
N ASP A 21 -10.31 8.89 6.65
CA ASP A 21 -9.39 9.96 6.98
C ASP A 21 -8.45 10.18 5.79
N ARG A 22 -8.57 11.30 5.12
CA ARG A 22 -7.79 11.59 3.91
C ARG A 22 -6.31 11.78 4.16
N SER A 23 -5.81 11.42 5.33
CA SER A 23 -4.39 11.48 5.67
C SER A 23 -3.57 10.34 5.08
N VAL A 24 -4.22 9.29 4.55
CA VAL A 24 -3.51 8.15 3.97
C VAL A 24 -3.75 8.03 2.48
N HIS A 25 -2.75 7.54 1.77
CA HIS A 25 -2.81 7.22 0.34
C HIS A 25 -2.31 5.80 0.16
N ILE A 26 -3.17 4.92 -0.31
CA ILE A 26 -2.85 3.49 -0.42
C ILE A 26 -2.27 3.20 -1.80
N VAL A 27 -1.11 2.55 -1.83
CA VAL A 27 -0.45 2.12 -3.05
C VAL A 27 -0.38 0.60 -3.07
N ASP A 28 -1.14 -0.01 -3.96
CA ASP A 28 -1.16 -1.45 -4.16
C ASP A 28 -0.13 -1.79 -5.24
N VAL A 29 0.95 -2.47 -4.83
CA VAL A 29 2.08 -2.75 -5.72
C VAL A 29 2.01 -4.11 -6.39
N ARG A 30 0.84 -4.77 -6.30
CA ARG A 30 0.61 -6.03 -6.99
C ARG A 30 0.47 -5.81 -8.49
N GLN A 31 0.49 -6.92 -9.23
CA GLN A 31 0.18 -6.87 -10.64
C GLN A 31 -1.25 -6.37 -10.86
N ARG A 32 -1.47 -5.74 -12.00
CA ARG A 32 -2.79 -5.17 -12.31
C ARG A 32 -3.91 -6.21 -12.23
N ALA A 33 -3.66 -7.42 -12.70
CA ALA A 33 -4.67 -8.48 -12.66
C ALA A 33 -5.08 -8.84 -11.22
N GLU A 34 -4.11 -8.89 -10.31
CA GLU A 34 -4.38 -9.13 -8.89
C GLU A 34 -5.25 -8.01 -8.32
N TRP A 35 -4.88 -6.77 -8.60
CA TRP A 35 -5.62 -5.60 -8.11
C TRP A 35 -7.05 -5.58 -8.65
N ARG A 36 -7.23 -5.90 -9.93
CA ARG A 36 -8.56 -5.90 -10.55
C ARG A 36 -9.51 -6.92 -9.92
N HIS A 37 -8.97 -8.04 -9.43
CA HIS A 37 -9.78 -9.10 -8.81
C HIS A 37 -10.23 -8.74 -7.40
N GLY A 38 -9.59 -7.79 -6.77
CA GLY A 38 -10.01 -7.33 -5.44
C GLY A 38 -8.92 -6.47 -4.83
N HIS A 39 -9.31 -5.29 -4.37
CA HIS A 39 -8.39 -4.32 -3.78
C HIS A 39 -9.10 -3.49 -2.71
N ILE A 40 -8.33 -2.82 -1.89
CA ILE A 40 -8.86 -1.91 -0.90
C ILE A 40 -9.38 -0.67 -1.61
N ARG A 41 -10.54 -0.20 -1.17
CA ARG A 41 -11.16 1.01 -1.72
C ARG A 41 -10.14 2.16 -1.79
N SER A 42 -10.13 2.85 -2.92
CA SER A 42 -9.25 3.99 -3.19
C SER A 42 -7.77 3.63 -3.34
N ALA A 43 -7.39 2.36 -3.32
CA ALA A 43 -6.01 1.96 -3.53
C ALA A 43 -5.59 2.23 -4.97
N GLN A 44 -4.52 2.99 -5.14
CA GLN A 44 -3.91 3.19 -6.44
C GLN A 44 -3.07 1.96 -6.78
N ASN A 45 -3.30 1.38 -7.95
CA ASN A 45 -2.45 0.28 -8.41
C ASN A 45 -1.20 0.85 -9.07
N LEU A 46 -0.06 0.54 -8.49
CA LEU A 46 1.23 0.95 -9.01
C LEU A 46 2.19 -0.22 -8.85
N PRO A 47 2.22 -1.15 -9.83
CA PRO A 47 3.03 -2.36 -9.72
C PRO A 47 4.48 -2.06 -9.35
N LEU A 48 5.07 -2.94 -8.56
CA LEU A 48 6.39 -2.72 -7.98
C LEU A 48 7.45 -2.33 -9.02
N LEU A 49 7.44 -2.97 -10.18
CA LEU A 49 8.43 -2.68 -11.21
C LEU A 49 8.28 -1.29 -11.83
N GLN A 50 7.12 -0.66 -11.67
CA GLN A 50 6.86 0.68 -12.19
C GLN A 50 7.03 1.77 -11.15
N LEU A 51 7.24 1.38 -9.91
CA LEU A 51 7.23 2.33 -8.78
C LEU A 51 8.24 3.46 -8.96
N LYS A 52 9.48 3.12 -9.31
CA LYS A 52 10.56 4.12 -9.39
C LYS A 52 10.27 5.22 -10.39
N SER A 53 9.64 4.89 -11.51
CA SER A 53 9.33 5.88 -12.54
C SER A 53 8.15 6.78 -12.17
N HIS A 54 7.43 6.46 -11.09
CA HIS A 54 6.25 7.20 -10.66
C HIS A 54 6.39 7.84 -9.27
N LEU A 55 7.59 7.79 -8.69
CA LEU A 55 7.77 8.30 -7.32
C LEU A 55 7.33 9.74 -7.16
N ALA A 56 7.65 10.59 -8.13
CA ALA A 56 7.35 12.01 -8.03
C ALA A 56 5.86 12.34 -8.11
N THR A 57 5.04 11.39 -8.54
CA THR A 57 3.60 11.61 -8.69
C THR A 57 2.79 11.35 -7.42
N LEU A 58 3.42 10.79 -6.40
CA LEU A 58 2.72 10.43 -5.17
C LEU A 58 2.65 11.63 -4.21
N PRO A 59 1.57 11.72 -3.43
CA PRO A 59 1.42 12.86 -2.51
C PRO A 59 2.43 12.80 -1.38
N ARG A 60 3.04 13.95 -1.08
CA ARG A 60 4.00 14.06 0.01
C ARG A 60 3.39 14.51 1.32
N ASP A 61 2.18 14.98 1.28
CA ASP A 61 1.45 15.47 2.46
C ASP A 61 0.60 14.39 3.12
N LYS A 62 0.74 13.15 2.68
CA LYS A 62 -0.02 12.01 3.21
C LYS A 62 0.91 10.88 3.59
N THR A 63 0.47 10.04 4.50
CA THR A 63 1.14 8.76 4.75
C THR A 63 0.82 7.81 3.62
N ILE A 64 1.85 7.26 2.98
CA ILE A 64 1.68 6.24 1.97
C ILE A 64 1.58 4.89 2.66
N VAL A 65 0.55 4.12 2.34
CA VAL A 65 0.44 2.75 2.84
C VAL A 65 0.63 1.79 1.68
N THR A 66 1.67 0.99 1.72
CA THR A 66 1.96 0.03 0.66
C THR A 66 1.29 -1.30 0.94
N VAL A 67 0.75 -1.92 -0.12
CA VAL A 67 -0.03 -3.16 -0.02
C VAL A 67 0.41 -4.13 -1.10
N CYS A 68 0.56 -5.40 -0.75
CA CYS A 68 0.65 -6.49 -1.71
C CYS A 68 -0.14 -7.70 -1.19
N ALA A 69 0.11 -8.89 -1.71
CA ALA A 69 -0.64 -10.07 -1.28
C ALA A 69 -0.32 -10.49 0.15
N SER A 70 0.97 -10.58 0.48
CA SER A 70 1.44 -11.09 1.77
C SER A 70 2.30 -10.12 2.57
N GLY A 71 2.69 -9.00 1.96
CA GLY A 71 3.53 -8.00 2.62
C GLY A 71 4.97 -7.93 2.14
N HIS A 72 5.44 -8.88 1.32
CA HIS A 72 6.84 -8.91 0.87
C HIS A 72 7.15 -7.88 -0.21
N ARG A 73 6.39 -7.87 -1.29
CA ARG A 73 6.57 -6.88 -2.37
C ARG A 73 6.36 -5.46 -1.85
N SER A 74 5.34 -5.28 -1.03
CA SER A 74 5.01 -3.97 -0.48
C SER A 74 6.04 -3.49 0.52
N ASN A 75 6.71 -4.40 1.23
CA ASN A 75 7.80 -4.02 2.12
C ASN A 75 8.99 -3.45 1.32
N ALA A 76 9.31 -4.06 0.19
CA ALA A 76 10.35 -3.54 -0.70
C ALA A 76 9.95 -2.15 -1.25
N ALA A 77 8.70 -2.00 -1.66
CA ALA A 77 8.17 -0.72 -2.12
C ALA A 77 8.25 0.35 -1.04
N ALA A 78 7.91 -0.02 0.20
CA ALA A 78 7.95 0.90 1.32
C ALA A 78 9.37 1.43 1.56
N ARG A 79 10.37 0.57 1.45
CA ARG A 79 11.76 0.99 1.58
C ARG A 79 12.17 1.98 0.48
N THR A 80 11.76 1.70 -0.75
CA THR A 80 12.04 2.60 -1.87
C THR A 80 11.42 3.98 -1.64
N LEU A 81 10.16 4.00 -1.22
CA LEU A 81 9.45 5.25 -0.94
C LEU A 81 10.06 6.00 0.24
N GLN A 82 10.42 5.28 1.29
CA GLN A 82 11.04 5.87 2.46
C GLN A 82 12.36 6.55 2.11
N ARG A 83 13.18 5.91 1.28
CA ARG A 83 14.43 6.51 0.79
C ARG A 83 14.20 7.76 -0.04
N ALA A 84 13.05 7.83 -0.70
CA ALA A 84 12.65 9.01 -1.48
C ALA A 84 12.03 10.12 -0.62
N GLY A 85 11.96 9.93 0.69
CA GLY A 85 11.51 10.96 1.63
C GLY A 85 10.03 10.90 1.99
N TYR A 86 9.32 9.87 1.59
CA TYR A 86 7.91 9.71 1.94
C TYR A 86 7.74 9.14 3.35
N HIS A 87 6.64 9.49 3.99
CA HIS A 87 6.18 8.81 5.19
C HIS A 87 5.42 7.56 4.74
N VAL A 88 5.90 6.40 5.14
CA VAL A 88 5.39 5.13 4.62
C VAL A 88 5.10 4.14 5.73
N GLU A 89 4.00 3.42 5.59
CA GLU A 89 3.68 2.25 6.40
C GLU A 89 3.37 1.10 5.45
N ASN A 90 3.77 -0.10 5.82
CA ASN A 90 3.44 -1.30 5.05
C ASN A 90 2.26 -2.01 5.69
N LEU A 91 1.27 -2.43 4.90
CA LEU A 91 0.16 -3.22 5.43
C LEU A 91 0.65 -4.62 5.79
N LYS A 92 0.70 -4.89 7.07
CA LYS A 92 1.18 -6.17 7.60
C LYS A 92 0.26 -7.30 7.13
N GLY A 93 0.85 -8.32 6.52
CA GLY A 93 0.11 -9.46 6.01
C GLY A 93 -0.63 -9.20 4.70
N GLY A 94 -0.60 -7.97 4.20
CA GLY A 94 -1.15 -7.61 2.90
C GLY A 94 -2.62 -7.93 2.73
N MET A 95 -3.01 -8.19 1.48
CA MET A 95 -4.40 -8.50 1.16
C MET A 95 -4.88 -9.80 1.81
N HIS A 96 -3.99 -10.75 2.06
CA HIS A 96 -4.36 -11.98 2.77
C HIS A 96 -4.89 -11.67 4.17
N ALA A 97 -4.18 -10.83 4.92
CA ALA A 97 -4.61 -10.43 6.25
C ALA A 97 -5.87 -9.54 6.20
N TRP A 98 -5.95 -8.68 5.20
CA TRP A 98 -7.12 -7.81 5.00
C TRP A 98 -8.40 -8.62 4.80
N THR A 99 -8.35 -9.60 3.89
CA THR A 99 -9.52 -10.45 3.61
C THR A 99 -9.83 -11.40 4.77
N LYS A 100 -8.81 -11.91 5.43
CA LYS A 100 -8.98 -12.77 6.61
C LYS A 100 -9.69 -12.02 7.74
N ALA A 101 -9.46 -10.73 7.86
CA ALA A 101 -10.13 -9.88 8.84
C ALA A 101 -11.57 -9.54 8.45
N GLY A 102 -12.04 -10.02 7.30
CA GLY A 102 -13.39 -9.79 6.82
C GLY A 102 -13.64 -8.38 6.32
N LEU A 103 -12.57 -7.64 5.98
CA LEU A 103 -12.70 -6.27 5.54
C LEU A 103 -13.08 -6.21 4.06
N PRO A 104 -13.80 -5.16 3.64
CA PRO A 104 -14.35 -5.10 2.29
C PRO A 104 -13.29 -4.89 1.22
N ILE A 105 -13.55 -5.47 0.04
CA ILE A 105 -12.74 -5.24 -1.15
C ILE A 105 -13.64 -4.77 -2.28
N GLU A 106 -13.04 -4.08 -3.23
CA GLU A 106 -13.69 -3.68 -4.46
C GLU A 106 -13.03 -4.40 -5.63
N LYS A 107 -13.81 -4.64 -6.67
CA LYS A 107 -13.29 -5.16 -7.93
C LYS A 107 -13.32 -4.06 -8.96
N ALA A 108 -12.31 -4.02 -9.82
CA ALA A 108 -12.30 -3.04 -10.89
C ALA A 108 -13.46 -3.31 -11.86
N ARG A 109 -14.08 -2.23 -12.33
CA ARG A 109 -15.14 -2.36 -13.30
C ARG A 109 -14.59 -2.90 -14.60
N ARG A 110 -15.37 -3.77 -15.18
CA ARG A 110 -15.07 -4.31 -16.49
C ARG A 110 -15.40 -3.25 -17.54
N ARG A 111 -14.49 -3.13 -18.48
CA ARG A 111 -14.66 -2.19 -19.56
C ARG A 111 -14.48 -2.88 -20.88
#